data_7f8ecfdb0f7b075c69257b055f95084b
#
_entry.id   7f8ecfdb0f7b075c69257b055f95084b
#
_cell.length_a   1.000
_cell.length_b   1.000
_cell.length_c   1.000
_cell.angle_alpha   90.00
_cell.angle_beta   90.00
_cell.angle_gamma   90.00
#
_symmetry.space_group_name_H-M   'P 1'
#
loop_
_entity.id
_entity.type
_entity.pdbx_description
1 polymer ?
#
loop_
_entity_poly.entity_id
_entity_poly.type
_entity_poly.pdbx_seq_one_letter_code
_entity_poly.pdbx_strand_id
1 'polypeptide(L)'
;NLIAQLHGNEAAMQRTHVALPRRLAEACRKAGVARLIHVSALGVDAPSLPSRYLRSKAEGERLLLEDTALQVTALRPSVIFGARDRSTNLFASLQRVAPLMPLASAHARLPPVWVEDVAAAIVACLDMPESIGKVYECVGPDAMSLADLVRQSGRMAGAERWVLPLPSVVGRLQA
;
A
#
# COMPACT_ATOMS: atom_id res chain seq x y z
N ASN A 1 8.88 4.21 8.89
CA ASN A 1 9.34 3.43 7.73
C ASN A 1 8.28 3.44 6.63
N LEU A 2 8.56 4.11 5.52
CA LEU A 2 7.65 4.29 4.38
C LEU A 2 8.11 3.50 3.14
N ILE A 3 9.18 2.72 3.24
CA ILE A 3 9.79 2.07 2.07
C ILE A 3 8.98 0.83 1.68
N ALA A 4 8.58 0.79 0.41
CA ALA A 4 7.89 -0.34 -0.19
C ALA A 4 8.31 -0.55 -1.64
N GLN A 5 8.21 -1.78 -2.11
CA GLN A 5 8.45 -2.20 -3.49
C GLN A 5 7.24 -2.99 -3.98
N LEU A 6 6.54 -2.47 -4.98
CA LEU A 6 5.31 -3.10 -5.51
C LEU A 6 5.61 -4.22 -6.50
N HIS A 7 6.72 -4.14 -7.23
CA HIS A 7 7.10 -5.08 -8.28
C HIS A 7 8.48 -5.64 -8.03
N GLY A 8 8.71 -6.88 -8.44
CA GLY A 8 10.01 -7.55 -8.30
C GLY A 8 9.86 -9.02 -7.96
N ASN A 9 11.00 -9.70 -7.89
CA ASN A 9 11.03 -11.09 -7.45
C ASN A 9 10.93 -11.19 -5.91
N GLU A 10 10.69 -12.39 -5.41
CA GLU A 10 10.53 -12.66 -3.98
C GLU A 10 11.73 -12.20 -3.15
N ALA A 11 12.96 -12.42 -3.65
CA ALA A 11 14.17 -12.00 -2.96
C ALA A 11 14.27 -10.48 -2.81
N ALA A 12 13.82 -9.71 -3.81
CA ALA A 12 13.78 -8.25 -3.73
C ALA A 12 12.73 -7.77 -2.72
N MET A 13 11.55 -8.39 -2.69
CA MET A 13 10.51 -8.09 -1.70
C MET A 13 10.96 -8.45 -0.28
N GLN A 14 11.59 -9.59 -0.08
CA GLN A 14 12.16 -9.99 1.20
C GLN A 14 13.24 -9.01 1.68
N ARG A 15 14.11 -8.54 0.81
CA ARG A 15 15.11 -7.52 1.18
C ARG A 15 14.45 -6.22 1.63
N THR A 16 13.40 -5.77 0.90
CA THR A 16 12.79 -4.46 1.13
C THR A 16 11.78 -4.48 2.28
N HIS A 17 10.97 -5.53 2.38
CA HIS A 17 9.85 -5.54 3.33
C HIS A 17 10.17 -6.27 4.64
N VAL A 18 11.22 -7.10 4.69
CA VAL A 18 11.59 -7.86 5.88
C VAL A 18 12.99 -7.51 6.37
N ALA A 19 14.02 -7.68 5.52
CA ALA A 19 15.39 -7.45 5.95
C ALA A 19 15.68 -5.97 6.28
N LEU A 20 15.13 -5.03 5.49
CA LEU A 20 15.28 -3.59 5.77
C LEU A 20 14.57 -3.17 7.07
N PRO A 21 13.30 -3.50 7.34
CA PRO A 21 12.67 -3.26 8.64
C PRO A 21 13.45 -3.83 9.82
N ARG A 22 13.98 -5.05 9.70
CA ARG A 22 14.82 -5.66 10.74
C ARG A 22 16.07 -4.80 11.02
N ARG A 23 16.81 -4.42 9.98
CA ARG A 23 17.99 -3.55 10.12
C ARG A 23 17.64 -2.18 10.69
N LEU A 24 16.47 -1.63 10.30
CA LEU A 24 15.98 -0.37 10.84
C LEU A 24 15.70 -0.49 12.34
N ALA A 25 15.04 -1.56 12.77
CA ALA A 25 14.78 -1.83 14.18
C ALA A 25 16.10 -1.93 14.98
N GLU A 26 17.08 -2.67 14.47
CA GLU A 26 18.41 -2.76 15.08
C GLU A 26 19.11 -1.39 15.17
N ALA A 27 19.04 -0.57 14.11
CA ALA A 27 19.61 0.77 14.10
C ALA A 27 18.89 1.69 15.10
N CYS A 28 17.57 1.64 15.18
CA CYS A 28 16.79 2.41 16.15
C CYS A 28 17.20 2.07 17.58
N ARG A 29 17.30 0.78 17.92
CA ARG A 29 17.75 0.34 19.24
C ARG A 29 19.16 0.85 19.58
N LYS A 30 20.09 0.74 18.64
CA LYS A 30 21.48 1.22 18.83
C LYS A 30 21.55 2.74 19.01
N ALA A 31 20.67 3.48 18.34
CA ALA A 31 20.61 4.93 18.39
C ALA A 31 19.73 5.49 19.53
N GLY A 32 19.10 4.63 20.34
CA GLY A 32 18.16 5.05 21.39
C GLY A 32 16.83 5.61 20.85
N VAL A 33 16.48 5.33 19.59
CA VAL A 33 15.22 5.75 18.97
C VAL A 33 14.16 4.69 19.31
N ALA A 34 13.27 4.99 20.24
CA ALA A 34 12.24 4.04 20.68
C ALA A 34 11.00 4.06 19.75
N ARG A 35 10.58 5.24 19.25
CA ARG A 35 9.34 5.43 18.52
C ARG A 35 9.50 5.15 17.03
N LEU A 36 8.65 4.29 16.47
CA LEU A 36 8.68 3.93 15.05
C LEU A 36 7.27 3.81 14.47
N ILE A 37 6.97 4.58 13.44
CA ILE A 37 5.76 4.40 12.63
C ILE A 37 6.11 3.59 11.38
N HIS A 38 5.39 2.49 11.17
CA HIS A 38 5.57 1.60 10.02
C HIS A 38 4.35 1.65 9.10
N VAL A 39 4.56 1.98 7.83
CA VAL A 39 3.51 1.89 6.81
C VAL A 39 3.53 0.51 6.18
N SER A 40 2.50 -0.24 6.50
CA SER A 40 2.21 -1.58 5.99
C SER A 40 1.28 -1.52 4.77
N ALA A 41 0.30 -2.39 4.67
CA ALA A 41 -0.71 -2.37 3.61
C ALA A 41 -2.04 -2.95 4.10
N LEU A 42 -3.14 -2.46 3.59
CA LEU A 42 -4.47 -3.04 3.83
C LEU A 42 -4.52 -4.50 3.37
N GLY A 43 -5.12 -5.36 4.18
CA GLY A 43 -5.31 -6.79 3.87
C GLY A 43 -4.11 -7.70 4.16
N VAL A 44 -3.07 -7.22 4.86
CA VAL A 44 -1.94 -8.08 5.29
C VAL A 44 -2.31 -9.10 6.35
N ASP A 45 -3.45 -8.95 7.01
CA ASP A 45 -4.02 -9.86 8.01
C ASP A 45 -5.10 -10.80 7.45
N ALA A 46 -5.34 -10.76 6.14
CA ALA A 46 -6.31 -11.65 5.51
C ALA A 46 -5.91 -13.13 5.71
N PRO A 47 -6.88 -14.06 5.90
CA PRO A 47 -6.61 -15.49 6.09
C PRO A 47 -5.80 -16.13 4.97
N SER A 48 -5.87 -15.54 3.77
CA SER A 48 -5.08 -15.96 2.61
C SER A 48 -4.44 -14.73 1.97
N LEU A 49 -3.13 -14.77 1.82
CA LEU A 49 -2.35 -13.70 1.21
C LEU A 49 -1.94 -14.10 -0.21
N PRO A 50 -2.72 -13.71 -1.23
CA PRO A 50 -2.53 -14.21 -2.60
C PRO A 50 -1.27 -13.66 -3.26
N SER A 51 -0.82 -12.47 -2.87
CA SER A 51 0.34 -11.82 -3.51
C SER A 51 1.61 -11.93 -2.66
N ARG A 52 2.76 -12.03 -3.34
CA ARG A 52 4.08 -11.97 -2.69
C ARG A 52 4.28 -10.66 -1.93
N TYR A 53 3.74 -9.56 -2.47
CA TYR A 53 3.76 -8.25 -1.84
C TYR A 53 3.10 -8.29 -0.46
N LEU A 54 1.84 -8.75 -0.37
CA LEU A 54 1.12 -8.80 0.91
C LEU A 54 1.81 -9.74 1.91
N ARG A 55 2.30 -10.91 1.47
CA ARG A 55 3.03 -11.84 2.35
C ARG A 55 4.27 -11.20 2.95
N SER A 56 5.10 -10.57 2.13
CA SER A 56 6.32 -9.92 2.62
C SER A 56 6.04 -8.69 3.49
N LYS A 57 4.97 -7.93 3.19
CA LYS A 57 4.53 -6.80 4.03
C LYS A 57 4.02 -7.28 5.39
N ALA A 58 3.22 -8.35 5.42
CA ALA A 58 2.74 -8.97 6.65
C ALA A 58 3.89 -9.45 7.54
N GLU A 59 4.90 -10.09 6.95
CA GLU A 59 6.08 -10.57 7.68
C GLU A 59 6.88 -9.42 8.29
N GLY A 60 7.11 -8.35 7.52
CA GLY A 60 7.83 -7.16 8.01
C GLY A 60 7.06 -6.40 9.10
N GLU A 61 5.74 -6.29 8.97
CA GLU A 61 4.87 -5.69 10.00
C GLU A 61 4.94 -6.49 11.29
N ARG A 62 4.74 -7.81 11.21
CA ARG A 62 4.79 -8.71 12.36
C ARG A 62 6.13 -8.61 13.10
N LEU A 63 7.25 -8.65 12.35
CA LEU A 63 8.60 -8.52 12.91
C LEU A 63 8.77 -7.24 13.73
N LEU A 64 8.22 -6.12 13.26
CA LEU A 64 8.33 -4.84 13.95
C LEU A 64 7.40 -4.76 15.16
N LEU A 65 6.16 -5.27 15.07
CA LEU A 65 5.19 -5.26 16.17
C LEU A 65 5.59 -6.20 17.32
N GLU A 66 6.30 -7.29 17.01
CA GLU A 66 6.83 -8.24 18.01
C GLU A 66 8.10 -7.72 18.71
N ASP A 67 8.71 -6.65 18.23
CA ASP A 67 9.91 -6.05 18.85
C ASP A 67 9.53 -5.22 20.08
N THR A 68 9.61 -5.84 21.25
CA THR A 68 9.24 -5.21 22.54
C THR A 68 10.15 -4.07 22.97
N ALA A 69 11.32 -3.91 22.34
CA ALA A 69 12.23 -2.80 22.62
C ALA A 69 11.88 -1.52 21.84
N LEU A 70 10.91 -1.59 20.90
CA LEU A 70 10.44 -0.48 20.12
C LEU A 70 8.97 -0.18 20.36
N GLN A 71 8.64 1.09 20.34
CA GLN A 71 7.28 1.61 20.42
C GLN A 71 6.71 1.76 19.01
N VAL A 72 6.28 0.64 18.41
CA VAL A 72 5.83 0.58 17.01
C VAL A 72 4.34 0.87 16.91
N THR A 73 3.96 1.66 15.89
CA THR A 73 2.59 1.72 15.37
C THR A 73 2.62 1.33 13.89
N ALA A 74 1.73 0.46 13.47
CA ALA A 74 1.57 0.11 12.06
C ALA A 74 0.35 0.80 11.46
N LEU A 75 0.52 1.40 10.28
CA LEU A 75 -0.55 1.94 9.46
C LEU A 75 -0.72 1.05 8.23
N ARG A 76 -1.95 0.64 7.93
CA ARG A 76 -2.32 -0.19 6.79
C ARG A 76 -3.13 0.62 5.78
N PRO A 77 -2.51 1.41 4.93
CA PRO A 77 -3.24 2.16 3.92
C PRO A 77 -3.78 1.22 2.83
N SER A 78 -4.93 1.60 2.29
CA SER A 78 -5.43 1.14 1.00
C SER A 78 -4.61 1.75 -0.14
N VAL A 79 -5.12 1.73 -1.37
CA VAL A 79 -4.46 2.42 -2.48
C VAL A 79 -4.38 3.91 -2.18
N ILE A 80 -3.16 4.40 -2.02
CA ILE A 80 -2.89 5.82 -1.77
C ILE A 80 -2.91 6.55 -3.10
N PHE A 81 -3.70 7.62 -3.18
CA PHE A 81 -3.76 8.49 -4.35
C PHE A 81 -3.35 9.92 -4.01
N GLY A 82 -2.90 10.67 -5.02
CA GLY A 82 -2.52 12.07 -4.87
C GLY A 82 -1.82 12.62 -6.12
N ALA A 83 -1.46 13.90 -6.10
CA ALA A 83 -0.93 14.59 -7.27
C ALA A 83 0.31 13.93 -7.89
N ARG A 84 1.10 13.22 -7.10
CA ARG A 84 2.36 12.59 -7.54
C ARG A 84 2.38 11.07 -7.33
N ASP A 85 1.23 10.43 -7.13
CA ASP A 85 1.18 8.98 -7.00
C ASP A 85 1.51 8.31 -8.35
N ARG A 86 1.99 7.06 -8.29
CA ARG A 86 2.37 6.32 -9.49
C ARG A 86 1.22 5.57 -10.12
N SER A 87 0.22 5.15 -9.35
CA SER A 87 -0.84 4.25 -9.82
C SER A 87 -1.92 4.99 -10.58
N THR A 88 -2.56 6.00 -9.97
CA THR A 88 -3.64 6.75 -10.64
C THR A 88 -3.10 7.60 -11.78
N ASN A 89 -1.90 8.19 -11.61
CA ASN A 89 -1.24 8.92 -12.70
C ASN A 89 -0.80 8.03 -13.85
N LEU A 90 -0.39 6.78 -13.60
CA LEU A 90 -0.13 5.81 -14.67
C LEU A 90 -1.41 5.50 -15.44
N PHE A 91 -2.52 5.21 -14.77
CA PHE A 91 -3.81 4.98 -15.42
C PHE A 91 -4.27 6.20 -16.22
N ALA A 92 -4.11 7.40 -15.68
CA ALA A 92 -4.39 8.63 -16.39
C ALA A 92 -3.55 8.79 -17.66
N SER A 93 -2.25 8.51 -17.56
CA SER A 93 -1.31 8.61 -18.70
C SER A 93 -1.62 7.57 -19.80
N LEU A 94 -1.90 6.33 -19.41
CA LEU A 94 -2.26 5.27 -20.34
C LEU A 94 -3.55 5.60 -21.09
N GLN A 95 -4.56 6.17 -20.43
CA GLN A 95 -5.81 6.55 -21.06
C GLN A 95 -5.68 7.71 -22.06
N ARG A 96 -4.61 8.52 -21.99
CA ARG A 96 -4.34 9.54 -23.00
C ARG A 96 -3.89 8.96 -24.34
N VAL A 97 -3.22 7.81 -24.30
CA VAL A 97 -2.61 7.20 -25.50
C VAL A 97 -3.34 5.94 -25.99
N ALA A 98 -3.96 5.19 -25.08
CA ALA A 98 -4.66 3.94 -25.40
C ALA A 98 -6.16 4.20 -25.63
N PRO A 99 -6.78 3.67 -26.69
CA PRO A 99 -8.21 3.81 -26.92
C PRO A 99 -9.07 2.93 -25.98
N LEU A 100 -8.47 1.91 -25.39
CA LEU A 100 -9.12 0.91 -24.53
C LEU A 100 -8.18 0.53 -23.39
N MET A 101 -8.74 0.32 -22.19
CA MET A 101 -8.01 -0.08 -20.99
C MET A 101 -8.33 -1.53 -20.59
N PRO A 102 -7.52 -2.52 -21.01
CA PRO A 102 -7.65 -3.89 -20.51
C PRO A 102 -7.23 -3.95 -19.02
N LEU A 103 -8.12 -4.44 -18.15
CA LEU A 103 -7.91 -4.39 -16.71
C LEU A 103 -8.25 -5.74 -16.06
N ALA A 104 -7.24 -6.42 -15.55
CA ALA A 104 -7.43 -7.58 -14.70
C ALA A 104 -7.98 -7.16 -13.33
N SER A 105 -8.80 -8.04 -12.73
CA SER A 105 -9.42 -7.77 -11.42
C SER A 105 -10.25 -6.47 -11.35
N ALA A 106 -10.85 -6.07 -12.47
CA ALA A 106 -11.61 -4.82 -12.61
C ALA A 106 -12.69 -4.62 -11.53
N HIS A 107 -13.27 -5.70 -11.01
CA HIS A 107 -14.30 -5.69 -9.97
C HIS A 107 -13.75 -5.73 -8.54
N ALA A 108 -12.42 -5.80 -8.35
CA ALA A 108 -11.83 -5.75 -7.02
C ALA A 108 -12.21 -4.43 -6.33
N ARG A 109 -12.77 -4.55 -5.13
CA ARG A 109 -13.19 -3.38 -4.35
C ARG A 109 -12.06 -2.90 -3.46
N LEU A 110 -11.87 -1.60 -3.43
CA LEU A 110 -10.85 -0.93 -2.62
C LEU A 110 -11.36 0.45 -2.18
N PRO A 111 -11.08 0.89 -0.97
CA PRO A 111 -11.38 2.22 -0.47
C PRO A 111 -10.13 3.12 -0.60
N PRO A 112 -9.89 3.80 -1.75
CA PRO A 112 -8.71 4.62 -1.93
C PRO A 112 -8.61 5.70 -0.87
N VAL A 113 -7.39 6.00 -0.41
CA VAL A 113 -7.13 7.01 0.63
C VAL A 113 -6.24 8.11 0.07
N TRP A 114 -6.52 9.36 0.45
CA TRP A 114 -5.72 10.49 0.03
C TRP A 114 -4.38 10.53 0.76
N VAL A 115 -3.31 10.87 0.04
CA VAL A 115 -1.93 10.83 0.56
C VAL A 115 -1.73 11.77 1.77
N GLU A 116 -2.40 12.93 1.79
CA GLU A 116 -2.29 13.86 2.90
C GLU A 116 -2.96 13.32 4.18
N ASP A 117 -4.05 12.56 4.06
CA ASP A 117 -4.68 11.91 5.22
C ASP A 117 -3.77 10.85 5.83
N VAL A 118 -3.06 10.09 4.97
CA VAL A 118 -2.07 9.11 5.45
C VAL A 118 -0.90 9.84 6.13
N ALA A 119 -0.44 10.95 5.56
CA ALA A 119 0.63 11.76 6.15
C ALA A 119 0.20 12.34 7.50
N ALA A 120 -1.02 12.89 7.58
CA ALA A 120 -1.59 13.40 8.83
C ALA A 120 -1.70 12.31 9.90
N ALA A 121 -2.15 11.10 9.53
CA ALA A 121 -2.21 9.95 10.43
C ALA A 121 -0.82 9.55 10.96
N ILE A 122 0.22 9.57 10.10
CA ILE A 122 1.60 9.29 10.51
C ILE A 122 2.05 10.32 11.57
N VAL A 123 1.82 11.62 11.30
CA VAL A 123 2.23 12.69 12.22
C VAL A 123 1.47 12.57 13.54
N ALA A 124 0.15 12.40 13.49
CA ALA A 124 -0.66 12.23 14.70
C ALA A 124 -0.18 11.05 15.56
N CYS A 125 0.14 9.90 14.95
CA CYS A 125 0.64 8.75 15.68
C CYS A 125 2.00 8.98 16.36
N LEU A 126 2.81 9.94 15.92
CA LEU A 126 4.08 10.23 16.61
C LEU A 126 3.85 10.81 18.00
N ASP A 127 2.81 11.64 18.15
CA ASP A 127 2.49 12.36 19.38
C ASP A 127 1.42 11.65 20.24
N MET A 128 0.93 10.47 19.81
CA MET A 128 -0.11 9.69 20.49
C MET A 128 0.46 8.44 21.16
N PRO A 129 0.77 8.45 22.46
CA PRO A 129 1.29 7.28 23.18
C PRO A 129 0.35 6.06 23.14
N GLU A 130 -0.96 6.28 23.13
CA GLU A 130 -1.97 5.23 23.03
C GLU A 130 -1.95 4.47 21.69
N SER A 131 -1.28 5.02 20.67
CA SER A 131 -1.09 4.34 19.39
C SER A 131 0.05 3.30 19.41
N ILE A 132 0.86 3.26 20.47
CA ILE A 132 1.96 2.31 20.61
C ILE A 132 1.43 0.88 20.64
N GLY A 133 2.00 0.00 19.84
CA GLY A 133 1.58 -1.39 19.70
C GLY A 133 0.28 -1.57 18.91
N LYS A 134 -0.29 -0.50 18.36
CA LYS A 134 -1.55 -0.55 17.62
C LYS A 134 -1.34 -0.62 16.11
N VAL A 135 -2.40 -1.11 15.45
CA VAL A 135 -2.51 -1.16 14.00
C VAL A 135 -3.75 -0.36 13.59
N TYR A 136 -3.60 0.53 12.63
CA TYR A 136 -4.71 1.32 12.08
C TYR A 136 -4.82 1.14 10.58
N GLU A 137 -6.02 0.87 10.10
CA GLU A 137 -6.32 0.88 8.69
C GLU A 137 -6.57 2.32 8.22
N CYS A 138 -5.88 2.73 7.16
CA CYS A 138 -6.05 4.04 6.56
C CYS A 138 -6.81 3.88 5.25
N VAL A 139 -8.10 4.15 5.28
CA VAL A 139 -9.02 3.94 4.16
C VAL A 139 -9.82 5.21 3.89
N GLY A 140 -10.17 5.43 2.61
CA GLY A 140 -11.10 6.49 2.25
C GLY A 140 -12.54 6.13 2.60
N PRO A 141 -13.46 7.12 2.59
CA PRO A 141 -14.86 6.92 2.99
C PRO A 141 -15.63 6.01 2.03
N ASP A 142 -15.24 5.99 0.75
CA ASP A 142 -15.96 5.28 -0.29
C ASP A 142 -15.16 4.11 -0.85
N ALA A 143 -15.76 2.92 -0.81
CA ALA A 143 -15.21 1.76 -1.49
C ALA A 143 -15.71 1.72 -2.94
N MET A 144 -14.79 1.73 -3.89
CA MET A 144 -15.09 1.66 -5.33
C MET A 144 -14.43 0.45 -5.99
N SER A 145 -14.85 0.10 -7.21
CA SER A 145 -14.13 -0.91 -7.99
C SER A 145 -12.82 -0.36 -8.57
N LEU A 146 -11.87 -1.26 -8.87
CA LEU A 146 -10.64 -0.86 -9.56
C LEU A 146 -10.97 -0.24 -10.93
N ALA A 147 -12.00 -0.73 -11.61
CA ALA A 147 -12.48 -0.15 -12.87
C ALA A 147 -12.96 1.31 -12.70
N ASP A 148 -13.68 1.60 -11.61
CA ASP A 148 -14.15 2.97 -11.34
C ASP A 148 -12.98 3.90 -11.00
N LEU A 149 -12.00 3.43 -10.23
CA LEU A 149 -10.78 4.17 -9.95
C LEU A 149 -10.03 4.53 -11.24
N VAL A 150 -9.91 3.56 -12.16
CA VAL A 150 -9.26 3.78 -13.48
C VAL A 150 -10.06 4.80 -14.30
N ARG A 151 -11.38 4.66 -14.39
CA ARG A 151 -12.24 5.64 -15.11
C ARG A 151 -12.12 7.03 -14.51
N GLN A 152 -12.16 7.14 -13.18
CA GLN A 152 -12.05 8.43 -12.50
C GLN A 152 -10.69 9.09 -12.76
N SER A 153 -9.59 8.32 -12.77
CA SER A 153 -8.27 8.82 -13.13
C SER A 153 -8.24 9.38 -14.57
N GLY A 154 -8.92 8.71 -15.49
CA GLY A 154 -9.07 9.17 -16.86
C GLY A 154 -9.90 10.45 -16.99
N ARG A 155 -11.02 10.54 -16.25
CA ARG A 155 -11.86 11.76 -16.20
C ARG A 155 -11.07 12.97 -15.73
N MET A 156 -10.32 12.81 -14.63
CA MET A 156 -9.47 13.87 -14.06
C MET A 156 -8.37 14.31 -15.05
N ALA A 157 -7.92 13.40 -15.92
CA ALA A 157 -6.93 13.69 -16.96
C ALA A 157 -7.54 14.18 -18.30
N GLY A 158 -8.87 14.32 -18.38
CA GLY A 158 -9.57 14.69 -19.63
C GLY A 158 -9.53 13.61 -20.71
N ALA A 159 -9.31 12.35 -20.36
CA ALA A 159 -9.07 11.25 -21.29
C ALA A 159 -9.72 9.93 -20.85
N GLU A 160 -10.97 9.97 -20.36
CA GLU A 160 -11.68 8.75 -19.95
C GLU A 160 -11.81 7.76 -21.13
N ARG A 161 -11.48 6.49 -20.87
CA ARG A 161 -11.55 5.39 -21.84
C ARG A 161 -12.39 4.23 -21.33
N TRP A 162 -12.85 3.41 -22.27
CA TRP A 162 -13.55 2.18 -21.95
C TRP A 162 -12.61 1.21 -21.23
N VAL A 163 -13.05 0.74 -20.06
CA VAL A 163 -12.34 -0.30 -19.32
C VAL A 163 -12.91 -1.66 -19.74
N LEU A 164 -12.03 -2.52 -20.29
CA LEU A 164 -12.34 -3.89 -20.65
C LEU A 164 -11.93 -4.82 -19.51
N PRO A 165 -12.88 -5.39 -18.74
CA PRO A 165 -12.54 -6.35 -17.70
C PRO A 165 -11.92 -7.61 -18.30
N LEU A 166 -10.73 -7.98 -17.82
CA LEU A 166 -10.08 -9.23 -18.17
C LEU A 166 -10.34 -10.29 -17.08
N PRO A 167 -10.43 -11.58 -17.45
CA PRO A 167 -10.48 -12.65 -16.47
C PRO A 167 -9.31 -12.59 -15.51
N SER A 168 -9.54 -12.87 -14.23
CA SER A 168 -8.53 -12.81 -13.16
C SER A 168 -7.32 -13.74 -13.40
N VAL A 169 -7.48 -14.77 -14.21
CA VAL A 169 -6.39 -15.68 -14.63
C VAL A 169 -5.28 -14.93 -15.38
N VAL A 170 -5.63 -13.94 -16.20
CA VAL A 170 -4.65 -13.13 -16.95
C VAL A 170 -3.80 -12.27 -16.00
N GLY A 171 -4.39 -11.74 -14.94
CA GLY A 171 -3.66 -10.95 -13.93
C GLY A 171 -2.68 -11.78 -13.09
N ARG A 172 -2.91 -13.09 -12.93
CA ARG A 172 -2.00 -13.99 -12.20
C ARG A 172 -0.72 -14.33 -12.99
N LEU A 173 -0.74 -14.21 -14.29
CA LEU A 173 0.44 -14.44 -15.14
C LEU A 173 1.40 -13.23 -15.14
N GLN A 174 0.96 -12.07 -14.67
CA GLN A 174 1.77 -10.83 -14.61
C GLN A 174 2.27 -10.50 -13.18
N ALA A 175 1.86 -11.25 -12.15
CA ALA A 175 2.24 -11.06 -10.75
C ALA A 175 3.35 -12.01 -10.30
#